data_b1c81dd0923337c704e22efed6270898
#
_entry.id   b1c81dd0923337c704e22efed6270898
#
_cell.length_a   1.000
_cell.length_b   1.000
_cell.length_c   1.000
_cell.angle_alpha   90.00
_cell.angle_beta   90.00
_cell.angle_gamma   90.00
#
_symmetry.space_group_name_H-M   'P 1'
#
loop_
_entity.id
_entity.type
_entity.pdbx_description
1 polymer ?
#
loop_
_entity_poly.entity_id
_entity_poly.type
_entity_poly.pdbx_seq_one_letter_code
_entity_poly.pdbx_strand_id
1 'polypeptide(L)'
;MKSVLPCVALSLAACSSMPDNASAVTSRWFGVQKDGRPATLWTLRVPGLEIDVTDHGATLVALRTPDRAGFLGDVVLGFDDVAGYESEANQYFGCTTGRVCNRIRKGEFTLDGFTYRLATNNGPNHLHGGAARSFDKVHWDAQDVSHDSTPGVRFTYRSKDGEEGYPGNLDVVVTYWLMPAPQPAMKIVVEATTDRRTPVNITNHAYWNLDGAGAGSVLEHDLWVDATHYTPTDDTLIPTGRLAVVDNTPHDFRKALPIGLRLPEVAATATLGYDHNYVLRQGTGLRQVARLSSPRSGRWLTIATTEPGLQVYSGNFLHGQRGKGGKTYAQRSAVCLETQHFPDSINQPTFPDTILAPGERYRTETMWTFGAQ
;
A
#
# COMPACT_ATOMS: atom_id res chain seq x y z
N MET A 1 34.36 -11.13 64.83
CA MET A 1 33.36 -11.59 63.85
C MET A 1 33.45 -10.69 62.64
N LYS A 2 34.08 -11.17 61.54
CA LYS A 2 34.16 -10.38 60.28
C LYS A 2 33.10 -10.90 59.33
N SER A 3 32.18 -10.02 59.00
CA SER A 3 31.11 -10.25 58.00
C SER A 3 31.65 -10.17 56.62
N VAL A 4 31.51 -11.25 55.85
CA VAL A 4 31.83 -11.33 54.41
C VAL A 4 30.52 -11.16 53.61
N LEU A 5 30.40 -10.07 52.88
CA LEU A 5 29.31 -9.91 51.87
C LEU A 5 29.67 -10.69 50.58
N PRO A 6 28.74 -11.38 49.98
CA PRO A 6 28.99 -11.99 48.66
C PRO A 6 28.84 -10.94 47.55
N CYS A 7 29.88 -10.94 46.68
CA CYS A 7 29.90 -10.16 45.45
C CYS A 7 29.00 -10.82 44.42
N VAL A 8 27.88 -10.20 44.05
CA VAL A 8 27.04 -10.64 42.95
C VAL A 8 27.65 -10.12 41.64
N ALA A 9 28.16 -11.03 40.84
CA ALA A 9 28.64 -10.71 39.51
C ALA A 9 27.42 -10.54 38.58
N LEU A 10 27.13 -9.32 38.15
CA LEU A 10 26.20 -9.04 37.03
C LEU A 10 26.90 -9.48 35.73
N SER A 11 26.41 -10.56 35.12
CA SER A 11 26.77 -10.91 33.75
C SER A 11 26.06 -9.93 32.80
N LEU A 12 26.82 -8.98 32.26
CA LEU A 12 26.39 -8.20 31.08
C LEU A 12 26.30 -9.15 29.90
N ALA A 13 25.08 -9.51 29.48
CA ALA A 13 24.84 -10.12 28.20
C ALA A 13 25.25 -9.10 27.13
N ALA A 14 26.32 -9.37 26.42
CA ALA A 14 26.72 -8.61 25.26
C ALA A 14 25.63 -8.76 24.18
N CYS A 15 24.81 -7.74 24.01
CA CYS A 15 23.97 -7.59 22.85
C CYS A 15 24.92 -7.38 21.66
N SER A 16 25.19 -8.43 20.89
CA SER A 16 25.96 -8.33 19.65
C SER A 16 25.10 -7.53 18.66
N SER A 17 25.35 -6.23 18.56
CA SER A 17 24.86 -5.41 17.46
C SER A 17 25.41 -5.98 16.16
N MET A 18 24.53 -6.49 15.30
CA MET A 18 24.92 -6.75 13.91
C MET A 18 25.49 -5.45 13.31
N PRO A 19 26.51 -5.54 12.47
CA PRO A 19 27.02 -4.34 11.81
C PRO A 19 25.90 -3.67 11.01
N ASP A 20 25.72 -2.37 11.18
CA ASP A 20 24.64 -1.54 10.58
C ASP A 20 24.57 -1.59 9.03
N ASN A 21 25.44 -2.36 8.37
CA ASN A 21 25.62 -2.42 6.92
C ASN A 21 25.26 -3.78 6.28
N ALA A 22 24.72 -4.75 7.00
CA ALA A 22 24.37 -6.05 6.40
C ALA A 22 22.92 -6.08 5.91
N SER A 23 22.73 -6.49 4.64
CA SER A 23 21.41 -6.86 4.13
C SER A 23 20.91 -8.12 4.85
N ALA A 24 19.69 -8.12 5.36
CA ALA A 24 19.16 -9.25 6.13
C ALA A 24 17.65 -9.38 6.01
N VAL A 25 17.17 -10.63 6.14
CA VAL A 25 15.77 -10.95 6.41
C VAL A 25 15.69 -11.65 7.76
N THR A 26 14.79 -11.21 8.60
CA THR A 26 14.47 -11.87 9.88
C THR A 26 12.96 -11.98 10.03
N SER A 27 12.48 -12.89 10.87
CA SER A 27 11.05 -13.01 11.14
C SER A 27 10.80 -13.16 12.63
N ARG A 28 9.61 -12.68 13.08
CA ARG A 28 9.15 -12.82 14.45
C ARG A 28 7.65 -13.04 14.51
N TRP A 29 7.16 -13.54 15.61
CA TRP A 29 5.74 -13.62 15.90
C TRP A 29 5.07 -12.23 15.89
N PHE A 30 3.87 -12.13 15.28
CA PHE A 30 3.11 -10.87 15.14
C PHE A 30 1.71 -10.93 15.76
N GLY A 31 1.32 -12.10 16.30
CA GLY A 31 0.03 -12.31 16.93
C GLY A 31 -0.67 -13.57 16.40
N VAL A 32 -1.93 -13.73 16.83
CA VAL A 32 -2.81 -14.80 16.36
C VAL A 32 -3.99 -14.15 15.64
N GLN A 33 -4.23 -14.59 14.41
CA GLN A 33 -5.34 -14.13 13.56
C GLN A 33 -6.68 -14.66 14.10
N LYS A 34 -7.79 -14.04 13.74
CA LYS A 34 -9.14 -14.47 14.15
C LYS A 34 -9.48 -15.91 13.77
N ASP A 35 -8.86 -16.43 12.71
CA ASP A 35 -9.03 -17.83 12.29
C ASP A 35 -8.13 -18.83 13.07
N GLY A 36 -7.39 -18.34 14.05
CA GLY A 36 -6.51 -19.14 14.93
C GLY A 36 -5.10 -19.38 14.39
N ARG A 37 -4.77 -18.93 13.17
CA ARG A 37 -3.40 -19.06 12.62
C ARG A 37 -2.46 -18.03 13.22
N PRO A 38 -1.18 -18.39 13.48
CA PRO A 38 -0.18 -17.41 13.84
C PRO A 38 0.08 -16.45 12.67
N ALA A 39 0.27 -15.18 12.96
CA ALA A 39 0.79 -14.20 12.02
C ALA A 39 2.29 -13.99 12.27
N THR A 40 3.04 -13.85 11.19
CA THR A 40 4.48 -13.61 11.19
C THR A 40 4.78 -12.21 10.68
N LEU A 41 5.69 -11.50 11.34
CA LEU A 41 6.26 -10.25 10.84
C LEU A 41 7.67 -10.52 10.30
N TRP A 42 7.88 -10.19 9.06
CA TRP A 42 9.15 -10.30 8.36
C TRP A 42 9.79 -8.91 8.28
N THR A 43 11.02 -8.79 8.75
CA THR A 43 11.81 -7.57 8.65
C THR A 43 12.88 -7.73 7.59
N LEU A 44 12.84 -6.88 6.56
CA LEU A 44 13.86 -6.78 5.53
C LEU A 44 14.68 -5.52 5.77
N ARG A 45 16.00 -5.62 5.67
CA ARG A 45 16.92 -4.51 5.95
C ARG A 45 18.00 -4.40 4.89
N VAL A 46 18.26 -3.16 4.46
CA VAL A 46 19.45 -2.75 3.70
C VAL A 46 19.97 -1.44 4.31
N PRO A 47 21.21 -1.00 4.03
CA PRO A 47 21.69 0.29 4.49
C PRO A 47 20.73 1.43 4.14
N GLY A 48 20.27 2.16 5.16
CA GLY A 48 19.36 3.31 5.02
C GLY A 48 17.90 2.99 4.75
N LEU A 49 17.48 1.71 4.73
CA LEU A 49 16.07 1.36 4.55
C LEU A 49 15.74 0.04 5.27
N GLU A 50 14.65 0.05 6.03
CA GLU A 50 14.11 -1.13 6.70
C GLU A 50 12.60 -1.19 6.48
N ILE A 51 12.06 -2.37 6.17
CA ILE A 51 10.61 -2.60 6.11
C ILE A 51 10.21 -3.77 6.99
N ASP A 52 9.01 -3.67 7.54
CA ASP A 52 8.30 -4.80 8.15
C ASP A 52 7.10 -5.15 7.29
N VAL A 53 6.94 -6.43 6.95
CA VAL A 53 5.80 -6.98 6.20
C VAL A 53 5.23 -8.19 6.91
N THR A 54 3.92 -8.40 6.83
CA THR A 54 3.26 -9.55 7.50
C THR A 54 2.51 -10.42 6.50
N ASP A 55 2.39 -11.71 6.83
CA ASP A 55 1.61 -12.72 6.10
C ASP A 55 0.09 -12.54 6.25
N HIS A 56 -0.38 -11.65 7.12
CA HIS A 56 -1.77 -11.19 7.12
C HIS A 56 -1.95 -10.08 6.08
N GLY A 57 -2.70 -10.37 5.01
CA GLY A 57 -2.97 -9.40 3.95
C GLY A 57 -1.76 -9.05 3.07
N ALA A 58 -0.65 -9.79 3.15
CA ALA A 58 0.64 -9.41 2.54
C ALA A 58 0.94 -7.92 2.76
N THR A 59 0.86 -7.48 4.03
CA THR A 59 0.75 -6.08 4.45
C THR A 59 2.11 -5.47 4.77
N LEU A 60 2.38 -4.26 4.26
CA LEU A 60 3.47 -3.39 4.69
C LEU A 60 3.11 -2.77 6.05
N VAL A 61 3.77 -3.21 7.11
CA VAL A 61 3.49 -2.78 8.49
C VAL A 61 4.29 -1.53 8.87
N ALA A 62 5.55 -1.46 8.46
CA ALA A 62 6.44 -0.34 8.74
C ALA A 62 7.41 -0.11 7.58
N LEU A 63 7.83 1.13 7.40
CA LEU A 63 8.95 1.50 6.54
C LEU A 63 9.76 2.59 7.22
N ARG A 64 11.03 2.29 7.50
CA ARG A 64 11.94 3.19 8.20
C ARG A 64 13.02 3.69 7.27
N THR A 65 13.12 5.01 7.15
CA THR A 65 14.10 5.70 6.31
C THR A 65 14.66 6.92 7.05
N PRO A 66 15.94 7.32 6.83
CA PRO A 66 16.52 8.46 7.51
C PRO A 66 15.89 9.78 7.09
N ASP A 67 15.82 10.74 8.01
CA ASP A 67 15.57 12.14 7.71
C ASP A 67 16.88 12.88 7.35
N ARG A 68 16.78 14.21 7.12
CA ARG A 68 17.97 15.03 6.80
C ARG A 68 19.06 15.04 7.88
N ALA A 69 18.71 14.69 9.12
CA ALA A 69 19.66 14.57 10.23
C ALA A 69 20.18 13.15 10.41
N GLY A 70 19.72 12.19 9.59
CA GLY A 70 20.11 10.78 9.64
C GLY A 70 19.29 9.93 10.61
N PHE A 71 18.27 10.46 11.27
CA PHE A 71 17.42 9.69 12.18
C PHE A 71 16.42 8.84 11.41
N LEU A 72 16.46 7.52 11.62
CA LEU A 72 15.48 6.60 11.07
C LEU A 72 14.08 6.87 11.67
N GLY A 73 13.08 7.02 10.82
CA GLY A 73 11.69 7.20 11.20
C GLY A 73 10.77 6.31 10.38
N ASP A 74 9.78 5.71 11.04
CA ASP A 74 8.72 4.95 10.38
C ASP A 74 7.73 5.90 9.72
N VAL A 75 7.55 5.80 8.42
CA VAL A 75 6.79 6.74 7.58
C VAL A 75 5.47 6.18 7.06
N VAL A 76 5.03 5.00 7.51
CA VAL A 76 3.71 4.43 7.13
C VAL A 76 2.83 4.23 8.36
N LEU A 77 1.52 4.45 8.19
CA LEU A 77 0.54 4.15 9.23
C LEU A 77 0.31 2.64 9.34
N GLY A 78 -0.11 2.16 10.51
CA GLY A 78 -0.39 0.74 10.77
C GLY A 78 -0.62 0.46 12.24
N PHE A 79 -0.51 -0.81 12.63
CA PHE A 79 -0.71 -1.29 14.00
C PHE A 79 0.49 -2.08 14.50
N ASP A 80 0.57 -2.30 15.82
CA ASP A 80 1.69 -2.99 16.48
C ASP A 80 1.58 -4.52 16.41
N ASP A 81 0.39 -5.05 16.12
CA ASP A 81 0.09 -6.49 16.02
C ASP A 81 -1.01 -6.78 14.99
N VAL A 82 -1.23 -8.06 14.70
CA VAL A 82 -2.26 -8.52 13.75
C VAL A 82 -3.68 -8.19 14.20
N ALA A 83 -3.95 -8.12 15.51
CA ALA A 83 -5.28 -7.82 16.03
C ALA A 83 -5.73 -6.40 15.64
N GLY A 84 -4.80 -5.45 15.56
CA GLY A 84 -5.06 -4.12 15.04
C GLY A 84 -5.50 -4.15 13.56
N TYR A 85 -4.85 -4.96 12.73
CA TYR A 85 -5.20 -5.12 11.31
C TYR A 85 -6.54 -5.83 11.09
N GLU A 86 -6.96 -6.70 12.00
CA GLU A 86 -8.27 -7.37 11.98
C GLU A 86 -9.37 -6.57 12.70
N SER A 87 -9.06 -5.39 13.23
CA SER A 87 -10.03 -4.53 13.93
C SER A 87 -10.82 -3.66 12.96
N GLU A 88 -11.96 -3.13 13.42
CA GLU A 88 -12.75 -2.14 12.68
C GLU A 88 -12.04 -0.78 12.51
N ALA A 89 -10.97 -0.55 13.27
CA ALA A 89 -10.14 0.64 13.13
C ALA A 89 -9.24 0.61 11.88
N ASN A 90 -9.04 -0.57 11.29
CA ASN A 90 -8.21 -0.73 10.11
C ASN A 90 -8.92 -0.18 8.86
N GLN A 91 -8.27 0.75 8.19
CA GLN A 91 -8.69 1.30 6.89
C GLN A 91 -7.71 0.89 5.80
N TYR A 92 -7.48 -0.41 5.65
CA TYR A 92 -6.58 -1.00 4.65
C TYR A 92 -5.10 -0.56 4.82
N PHE A 93 -4.65 -0.21 6.03
CA PHE A 93 -3.28 0.26 6.25
C PHE A 93 -2.22 -0.72 5.72
N GLY A 94 -1.51 -0.30 4.66
CA GLY A 94 -0.37 -1.01 4.08
C GLY A 94 -0.66 -2.34 3.40
N CYS A 95 -1.91 -2.80 3.37
CA CYS A 95 -2.27 -4.12 2.86
C CYS A 95 -2.21 -4.23 1.34
N THR A 96 -2.18 -5.46 0.86
CA THR A 96 -2.47 -5.78 -0.54
C THR A 96 -3.97 -5.82 -0.73
N THR A 97 -4.52 -4.95 -1.57
CA THR A 97 -5.94 -4.93 -1.92
C THR A 97 -6.20 -5.67 -3.22
N GLY A 98 -7.25 -6.47 -3.25
CA GLY A 98 -7.65 -7.31 -4.38
C GLY A 98 -8.76 -8.30 -3.98
N ARG A 99 -9.35 -9.05 -4.94
CA ARG A 99 -8.95 -9.35 -6.33
C ARG A 99 -8.96 -8.11 -7.24
N VAL A 100 -9.92 -7.18 -7.02
CA VAL A 100 -10.00 -5.88 -7.70
C VAL A 100 -9.94 -4.78 -6.65
N CYS A 101 -8.87 -4.00 -6.65
CA CYS A 101 -8.71 -2.83 -5.78
C CYS A 101 -9.63 -1.69 -6.22
N ASN A 102 -9.84 -0.71 -5.32
CA ASN A 102 -10.77 0.37 -5.47
C ASN A 102 -12.21 -0.13 -5.73
N ARG A 103 -13.05 0.60 -6.46
CA ARG A 103 -14.50 0.34 -6.54
C ARG A 103 -14.93 -0.38 -7.80
N ILE A 104 -16.01 -1.20 -7.66
CA ILE A 104 -16.82 -1.70 -8.76
C ILE A 104 -18.26 -1.22 -8.52
N ARG A 105 -18.81 -0.52 -9.50
CA ARG A 105 -20.14 0.07 -9.47
C ARG A 105 -21.21 -0.95 -9.12
N LYS A 106 -22.03 -0.66 -8.08
CA LYS A 106 -23.12 -1.50 -7.59
C LYS A 106 -22.73 -2.94 -7.22
N GLY A 107 -21.42 -3.21 -7.07
CA GLY A 107 -20.95 -4.58 -6.86
C GLY A 107 -21.33 -5.53 -7.98
N GLU A 108 -21.42 -5.06 -9.23
CA GLU A 108 -21.87 -5.89 -10.34
C GLU A 108 -21.03 -5.65 -11.60
N PHE A 109 -20.78 -6.71 -12.35
CA PHE A 109 -20.18 -6.66 -13.68
C PHE A 109 -20.67 -7.82 -14.56
N THR A 110 -20.58 -7.65 -15.87
CA THR A 110 -20.92 -8.71 -16.84
C THR A 110 -19.63 -9.17 -17.55
N LEU A 111 -19.41 -10.48 -17.55
CA LEU A 111 -18.29 -11.12 -18.24
C LEU A 111 -18.78 -12.39 -18.94
N ASP A 112 -18.47 -12.54 -20.24
CA ASP A 112 -18.82 -13.71 -21.05
C ASP A 112 -20.35 -14.02 -21.02
N GLY A 113 -21.20 -12.98 -20.97
CA GLY A 113 -22.65 -13.11 -20.94
C GLY A 113 -23.25 -13.43 -19.55
N PHE A 114 -22.42 -13.59 -18.52
CA PHE A 114 -22.87 -13.82 -17.14
C PHE A 114 -22.72 -12.56 -16.32
N THR A 115 -23.72 -12.23 -15.52
CA THR A 115 -23.66 -11.14 -14.54
C THR A 115 -23.20 -11.68 -13.19
N TYR A 116 -22.09 -11.14 -12.69
CA TYR A 116 -21.49 -11.45 -11.39
C TYR A 116 -21.91 -10.38 -10.38
N ARG A 117 -22.27 -10.83 -9.17
CA ARG A 117 -22.64 -9.95 -8.06
C ARG A 117 -21.70 -10.12 -6.91
N LEU A 118 -21.10 -9.02 -6.48
CA LEU A 118 -20.13 -8.91 -5.42
C LEU A 118 -20.76 -8.25 -4.19
N ALA A 119 -20.13 -8.40 -3.02
CA ALA A 119 -20.57 -7.69 -1.82
C ALA A 119 -20.54 -6.16 -2.03
N THR A 120 -21.59 -5.46 -1.59
CA THR A 120 -21.62 -3.99 -1.54
C THR A 120 -21.15 -3.53 -0.15
N ASN A 121 -19.85 -3.48 0.04
CA ASN A 121 -19.18 -3.17 1.31
C ASN A 121 -18.79 -1.69 1.45
N ASN A 122 -19.17 -0.84 0.50
CA ASN A 122 -18.94 0.60 0.55
C ASN A 122 -20.15 1.35 -0.02
N GLY A 123 -21.17 1.57 0.81
CA GLY A 123 -22.48 2.07 0.37
C GLY A 123 -23.09 1.17 -0.69
N PRO A 124 -23.46 1.69 -1.88
CA PRO A 124 -24.02 0.88 -2.95
C PRO A 124 -22.97 0.10 -3.74
N ASN A 125 -21.67 0.32 -3.51
CA ASN A 125 -20.58 -0.18 -4.34
C ASN A 125 -19.77 -1.28 -3.64
N HIS A 126 -19.06 -2.06 -4.44
CA HIS A 126 -18.01 -2.96 -3.98
C HIS A 126 -16.70 -2.18 -3.83
N LEU A 127 -15.89 -2.54 -2.84
CA LEU A 127 -14.61 -1.89 -2.55
C LEU A 127 -13.53 -2.93 -2.20
N HIS A 128 -12.34 -2.74 -2.75
CA HIS A 128 -11.08 -3.43 -2.41
C HIS A 128 -11.18 -4.96 -2.36
N GLY A 129 -11.96 -5.56 -3.26
CA GLY A 129 -12.03 -7.02 -3.42
C GLY A 129 -13.01 -7.73 -2.51
N GLY A 130 -13.69 -7.02 -1.57
CA GLY A 130 -14.78 -7.62 -0.82
C GLY A 130 -14.80 -7.38 0.68
N ALA A 131 -15.73 -8.08 1.35
CA ALA A 131 -16.05 -7.84 2.75
C ALA A 131 -15.39 -8.84 3.72
N ALA A 132 -15.33 -10.12 3.35
CA ALA A 132 -14.95 -11.19 4.26
C ALA A 132 -13.59 -11.81 3.96
N ARG A 133 -13.25 -11.97 2.68
CA ARG A 133 -12.04 -12.69 2.24
C ARG A 133 -11.29 -11.94 1.13
N SER A 134 -11.44 -10.61 1.06
CA SER A 134 -10.54 -9.79 0.26
C SER A 134 -9.09 -9.98 0.70
N PHE A 135 -8.14 -9.68 -0.17
CA PHE A 135 -6.73 -10.02 0.00
C PHE A 135 -6.10 -9.46 1.27
N ASP A 136 -6.59 -8.32 1.76
CA ASP A 136 -6.20 -7.69 3.01
C ASP A 136 -6.62 -8.46 4.29
N LYS A 137 -7.57 -9.40 4.17
CA LYS A 137 -8.20 -10.13 5.30
C LYS A 137 -7.81 -11.60 5.38
N VAL A 138 -6.95 -12.06 4.50
CA VAL A 138 -6.56 -13.46 4.42
C VAL A 138 -5.10 -13.66 4.79
N HIS A 139 -4.80 -14.85 5.24
CA HIS A 139 -3.43 -15.27 5.45
C HIS A 139 -2.78 -15.68 4.13
N TRP A 140 -1.56 -15.25 3.92
CA TRP A 140 -0.71 -15.60 2.78
C TRP A 140 0.42 -16.50 3.23
N ASP A 141 0.75 -17.52 2.45
CA ASP A 141 1.96 -18.30 2.68
C ASP A 141 3.19 -17.46 2.34
N ALA A 142 4.08 -17.27 3.32
CA ALA A 142 5.26 -16.42 3.19
C ALA A 142 6.56 -17.21 3.10
N GLN A 143 7.48 -16.79 2.25
CA GLN A 143 8.79 -17.39 2.06
C GLN A 143 9.87 -16.34 1.87
N ASP A 144 11.01 -16.51 2.54
CA ASP A 144 12.25 -15.80 2.22
C ASP A 144 12.74 -16.24 0.84
N VAL A 145 12.91 -15.28 -0.06
CA VAL A 145 13.39 -15.47 -1.44
C VAL A 145 14.62 -14.60 -1.72
N SER A 146 15.29 -14.15 -0.68
CA SER A 146 16.48 -13.32 -0.81
C SER A 146 17.53 -13.97 -1.72
N HIS A 147 18.19 -13.13 -2.50
CA HIS A 147 19.31 -13.57 -3.33
C HIS A 147 20.41 -12.49 -3.31
N ASP A 148 21.65 -12.93 -3.31
CA ASP A 148 22.82 -12.06 -3.22
C ASP A 148 22.69 -11.09 -2.02
N SER A 149 22.81 -9.77 -2.27
CA SER A 149 22.61 -8.72 -1.27
C SER A 149 21.20 -8.10 -1.27
N THR A 150 20.24 -8.75 -1.95
CA THR A 150 18.86 -8.24 -2.12
C THR A 150 17.90 -9.05 -1.25
N PRO A 151 17.48 -8.53 -0.08
CA PRO A 151 16.47 -9.15 0.75
C PRO A 151 15.12 -9.20 0.03
N GLY A 152 14.40 -10.33 0.15
CA GLY A 152 13.10 -10.51 -0.47
C GLY A 152 12.19 -11.46 0.31
N VAL A 153 10.92 -11.11 0.42
CA VAL A 153 9.87 -11.99 0.95
C VAL A 153 8.74 -12.10 -0.08
N ARG A 154 8.39 -13.34 -0.38
CA ARG A 154 7.32 -13.68 -1.31
C ARG A 154 6.11 -14.20 -0.54
N PHE A 155 4.95 -13.66 -0.87
CA PHE A 155 3.66 -14.07 -0.37
C PHE A 155 2.87 -14.72 -1.49
N THR A 156 2.24 -15.88 -1.21
CA THR A 156 1.40 -16.60 -2.17
C THR A 156 0.02 -16.85 -1.58
N TYR A 157 -1.01 -16.67 -2.41
CA TYR A 157 -2.39 -16.93 -2.04
C TYR A 157 -3.16 -17.49 -3.24
N ARG A 158 -4.03 -18.49 -2.97
CA ARG A 158 -5.00 -18.99 -3.95
C ARG A 158 -6.39 -18.52 -3.59
N SER A 159 -6.91 -17.55 -4.33
CA SER A 159 -8.30 -17.13 -4.26
C SER A 159 -9.16 -18.08 -5.08
N LYS A 160 -10.06 -18.80 -4.42
CA LYS A 160 -10.87 -19.87 -5.04
C LYS A 160 -11.95 -19.31 -5.95
N ASP A 161 -12.40 -20.12 -6.91
CA ASP A 161 -13.57 -19.79 -7.74
C ASP A 161 -14.78 -19.47 -6.85
N GLY A 162 -15.44 -18.32 -7.10
CA GLY A 162 -16.56 -17.82 -6.31
C GLY A 162 -16.17 -17.06 -5.04
N GLU A 163 -14.90 -16.97 -4.66
CA GLU A 163 -14.49 -16.17 -3.50
C GLU A 163 -14.83 -14.69 -3.74
N GLU A 164 -15.50 -14.06 -2.75
CA GLU A 164 -16.08 -12.71 -2.84
C GLU A 164 -16.99 -12.47 -4.07
N GLY A 165 -17.43 -13.56 -4.75
CA GLY A 165 -18.28 -13.50 -5.94
C GLY A 165 -17.53 -13.48 -7.27
N TYR A 166 -16.21 -13.50 -7.28
CA TYR A 166 -15.40 -13.47 -8.49
C TYR A 166 -15.26 -14.86 -9.15
N PRO A 167 -15.30 -14.95 -10.50
CA PRO A 167 -15.13 -16.22 -11.21
C PRO A 167 -13.67 -16.68 -11.26
N GLY A 168 -13.47 -17.99 -11.31
CA GLY A 168 -12.20 -18.67 -11.51
C GLY A 168 -11.31 -18.73 -10.27
N ASN A 169 -10.46 -19.73 -10.22
CA ASN A 169 -9.36 -19.75 -9.26
C ASN A 169 -8.28 -18.77 -9.71
N LEU A 170 -7.77 -17.96 -8.80
CA LEU A 170 -6.68 -17.02 -9.04
C LEU A 170 -5.51 -17.34 -8.12
N ASP A 171 -4.39 -17.77 -8.69
CA ASP A 171 -3.13 -17.93 -7.96
C ASP A 171 -2.37 -16.61 -8.01
N VAL A 172 -2.10 -16.02 -6.85
CA VAL A 172 -1.49 -14.70 -6.71
C VAL A 172 -0.17 -14.79 -5.97
N VAL A 173 0.80 -14.06 -6.45
CA VAL A 173 2.13 -13.90 -5.83
C VAL A 173 2.40 -12.42 -5.66
N VAL A 174 2.75 -12.01 -4.43
CA VAL A 174 3.23 -10.66 -4.11
C VAL A 174 4.63 -10.80 -3.53
N THR A 175 5.61 -10.14 -4.15
CA THR A 175 6.99 -10.19 -3.67
C THR A 175 7.48 -8.79 -3.31
N TYR A 176 7.91 -8.63 -2.07
CA TYR A 176 8.61 -7.44 -1.59
C TYR A 176 10.10 -7.65 -1.72
N TRP A 177 10.77 -6.74 -2.41
CA TRP A 177 12.22 -6.68 -2.56
C TRP A 177 12.76 -5.40 -1.94
N LEU A 178 13.85 -5.49 -1.22
CA LEU A 178 14.59 -4.32 -0.76
C LEU A 178 15.88 -4.18 -1.55
N MET A 179 15.95 -3.13 -2.35
CA MET A 179 17.09 -2.85 -3.22
C MET A 179 18.10 -2.00 -2.45
N PRO A 180 19.38 -2.43 -2.34
CA PRO A 180 20.44 -1.62 -1.74
C PRO A 180 20.87 -0.45 -2.65
N ALA A 181 21.92 0.25 -2.24
CA ALA A 181 22.55 1.35 -3.00
C ALA A 181 22.53 1.18 -4.54
N PRO A 182 22.64 2.30 -5.32
CA PRO A 182 23.04 3.63 -4.85
C PRO A 182 21.96 4.42 -4.13
N GLN A 183 20.68 4.11 -4.35
CA GLN A 183 19.57 4.67 -3.61
C GLN A 183 18.68 3.54 -3.10
N PRO A 184 18.46 3.43 -1.78
CA PRO A 184 17.65 2.34 -1.23
C PRO A 184 16.21 2.46 -1.75
N ALA A 185 15.65 1.32 -2.16
CA ALA A 185 14.31 1.25 -2.71
C ALA A 185 13.58 0.00 -2.24
N MET A 186 12.27 0.12 -2.04
CA MET A 186 11.34 -1.00 -1.94
C MET A 186 10.70 -1.23 -3.31
N LYS A 187 10.71 -2.48 -3.79
CA LYS A 187 10.01 -2.89 -5.00
C LYS A 187 8.99 -3.96 -4.65
N ILE A 188 7.76 -3.76 -5.10
CA ILE A 188 6.70 -4.77 -5.05
C ILE A 188 6.45 -5.28 -6.46
N VAL A 189 6.47 -6.60 -6.62
CA VAL A 189 6.09 -7.29 -7.85
C VAL A 189 4.85 -8.12 -7.55
N VAL A 190 3.80 -7.92 -8.33
CA VAL A 190 2.55 -8.69 -8.24
C VAL A 190 2.39 -9.50 -9.50
N GLU A 191 2.14 -10.80 -9.35
CA GLU A 191 1.92 -11.74 -10.43
C GLU A 191 0.68 -12.57 -10.14
N ALA A 192 -0.09 -12.89 -11.19
CA ALA A 192 -1.21 -13.80 -11.04
C ALA A 192 -1.46 -14.62 -12.31
N THR A 193 -2.07 -15.81 -12.12
CA THR A 193 -2.60 -16.66 -13.16
C THR A 193 -3.97 -17.17 -12.77
N THR A 194 -4.81 -17.50 -13.74
CA THR A 194 -6.17 -17.97 -13.52
C THR A 194 -6.52 -19.17 -14.42
N ASP A 195 -7.49 -19.97 -13.98
CA ASP A 195 -8.07 -21.06 -14.78
C ASP A 195 -9.36 -20.66 -15.52
N ARG A 196 -9.88 -19.44 -15.26
CA ARG A 196 -11.07 -18.87 -15.90
C ARG A 196 -10.92 -17.36 -16.02
N ARG A 197 -11.50 -16.75 -17.05
CA ARG A 197 -11.49 -15.29 -17.22
C ARG A 197 -12.07 -14.61 -15.97
N THR A 198 -11.32 -13.64 -15.44
CA THR A 198 -11.66 -12.93 -14.20
C THR A 198 -11.03 -11.53 -14.19
N PRO A 199 -11.68 -10.53 -13.60
CA PRO A 199 -11.04 -9.22 -13.43
C PRO A 199 -9.96 -9.28 -12.34
N VAL A 200 -8.81 -8.63 -12.60
CA VAL A 200 -7.68 -8.52 -11.68
C VAL A 200 -7.16 -7.09 -11.67
N ASN A 201 -7.07 -6.49 -10.50
CA ASN A 201 -6.45 -5.18 -10.28
C ASN A 201 -5.95 -5.15 -8.83
N ILE A 202 -4.64 -5.24 -8.62
CA ILE A 202 -4.05 -5.46 -7.30
C ILE A 202 -3.09 -4.32 -6.98
N THR A 203 -3.21 -3.71 -5.80
CA THR A 203 -2.33 -2.62 -5.35
C THR A 203 -1.93 -2.78 -3.88
N ASN A 204 -0.91 -2.03 -3.46
CA ASN A 204 -0.57 -1.84 -2.05
C ASN A 204 -1.16 -0.51 -1.54
N HIS A 205 -1.85 -0.56 -0.41
CA HIS A 205 -2.57 0.57 0.18
C HIS A 205 -1.78 1.22 1.33
N ALA A 206 -0.50 1.54 1.10
CA ALA A 206 0.32 2.22 2.10
C ALA A 206 -0.13 3.67 2.33
N TYR A 207 -0.23 4.05 3.61
CA TYR A 207 -0.53 5.39 4.07
C TYR A 207 0.76 6.10 4.47
N TRP A 208 1.22 7.04 3.67
CA TRP A 208 2.50 7.71 3.84
C TRP A 208 2.40 8.99 4.67
N ASN A 209 3.29 9.14 5.65
CA ASN A 209 3.59 10.41 6.29
C ASN A 209 5.10 10.52 6.47
N LEU A 210 5.76 11.31 5.66
CA LEU A 210 7.24 11.43 5.64
C LEU A 210 7.81 12.14 6.86
N ASP A 211 6.97 12.77 7.68
CA ASP A 211 7.36 13.31 8.98
C ASP A 211 7.37 12.24 10.08
N GLY A 212 6.80 11.08 9.78
CA GLY A 212 6.66 9.93 10.67
C GLY A 212 5.21 9.54 10.91
N ALA A 213 4.96 8.26 11.12
CA ALA A 213 3.63 7.74 11.43
C ALA A 213 3.08 8.44 12.69
N GLY A 214 1.91 9.09 12.56
CA GLY A 214 1.28 9.85 13.64
C GLY A 214 1.93 11.21 13.95
N ALA A 215 2.76 11.75 13.06
CA ALA A 215 3.39 13.07 13.24
C ALA A 215 2.44 14.26 12.92
N GLY A 216 1.17 13.99 12.66
CA GLY A 216 0.18 14.99 12.29
C GLY A 216 -0.16 14.99 10.79
N SER A 217 -0.61 16.14 10.29
CA SER A 217 -1.11 16.29 8.93
C SER A 217 -0.01 16.22 7.85
N VAL A 218 -0.36 15.67 6.67
CA VAL A 218 0.50 15.65 5.47
C VAL A 218 0.23 16.80 4.50
N LEU A 219 -0.59 17.77 4.88
CA LEU A 219 -1.01 18.83 3.96
C LEU A 219 0.12 19.76 3.51
N GLU A 220 1.23 19.81 4.25
CA GLU A 220 2.44 20.52 3.87
C GLU A 220 3.43 19.69 3.05
N HIS A 221 3.14 18.40 2.81
CA HIS A 221 3.96 17.59 1.93
C HIS A 221 3.75 18.03 0.47
N ASP A 222 4.85 18.18 -0.26
CA ASP A 222 4.80 18.47 -1.70
C ASP A 222 4.57 17.19 -2.49
N LEU A 223 3.56 17.22 -3.36
CA LEU A 223 3.23 16.13 -4.27
C LEU A 223 3.46 16.57 -5.72
N TRP A 224 4.13 15.72 -6.50
CA TRP A 224 4.21 15.79 -7.95
C TRP A 224 3.68 14.50 -8.57
N VAL A 225 2.87 14.61 -9.64
CA VAL A 225 2.30 13.49 -10.39
C VAL A 225 2.44 13.73 -11.89
N ASP A 226 3.02 12.77 -12.63
CA ASP A 226 3.15 12.82 -14.09
C ASP A 226 1.85 12.37 -14.78
N ALA A 227 0.81 13.19 -14.65
CA ALA A 227 -0.49 12.94 -15.24
C ALA A 227 -1.09 14.22 -15.81
N THR A 228 -1.68 14.13 -17.01
CA THR A 228 -2.40 15.24 -17.67
C THR A 228 -3.91 15.11 -17.51
N HIS A 229 -4.40 13.96 -17.05
CA HIS A 229 -5.81 13.67 -16.83
C HIS A 229 -6.03 12.92 -15.51
N TYR A 230 -7.25 12.97 -15.03
CA TYR A 230 -7.74 12.16 -13.93
C TYR A 230 -9.14 11.61 -14.26
N THR A 231 -9.62 10.63 -13.52
CA THR A 231 -10.98 10.10 -13.65
C THR A 231 -11.91 10.79 -12.64
N PRO A 232 -12.77 11.73 -13.07
CA PRO A 232 -13.76 12.33 -12.17
C PRO A 232 -14.79 11.29 -11.72
N THR A 233 -15.25 11.43 -10.48
CA THR A 233 -16.19 10.50 -9.83
C THR A 233 -17.57 11.11 -9.67
N ASP A 234 -18.58 10.25 -9.53
CA ASP A 234 -19.91 10.62 -9.04
C ASP A 234 -19.93 10.72 -7.50
N ASP A 235 -21.09 11.05 -6.93
CA ASP A 235 -21.28 11.19 -5.47
C ASP A 235 -21.09 9.87 -4.69
N THR A 236 -21.03 8.73 -5.38
CA THR A 236 -20.74 7.42 -4.79
C THR A 236 -19.28 6.99 -4.99
N LEU A 237 -18.44 7.92 -5.46
CA LEU A 237 -16.99 7.76 -5.71
C LEU A 237 -16.68 6.76 -6.85
N ILE A 238 -17.60 6.56 -7.77
CA ILE A 238 -17.42 5.76 -8.98
C ILE A 238 -16.97 6.66 -10.13
N PRO A 239 -15.94 6.30 -10.90
CA PRO A 239 -15.55 7.04 -12.10
C PRO A 239 -16.72 7.19 -13.09
N THR A 240 -16.88 8.39 -13.62
CA THR A 240 -17.95 8.70 -14.58
C THR A 240 -17.72 8.13 -15.99
N GLY A 241 -16.60 7.43 -16.22
CA GLY A 241 -16.16 6.95 -17.53
C GLY A 241 -15.44 8.01 -18.38
N ARG A 242 -15.32 9.25 -17.87
CA ARG A 242 -14.63 10.35 -18.54
C ARG A 242 -13.21 10.49 -18.05
N LEU A 243 -12.33 11.02 -18.90
CA LEU A 243 -11.00 11.50 -18.54
C LEU A 243 -11.04 13.03 -18.58
N ALA A 244 -10.86 13.67 -17.44
CA ALA A 244 -10.83 15.13 -17.32
C ALA A 244 -9.39 15.62 -17.28
N VAL A 245 -9.09 16.72 -17.96
CA VAL A 245 -7.78 17.35 -17.89
C VAL A 245 -7.53 17.92 -16.50
N VAL A 246 -6.29 17.83 -16.02
CA VAL A 246 -5.90 18.43 -14.73
C VAL A 246 -5.66 19.94 -14.83
N ASP A 247 -5.43 20.44 -16.02
CA ASP A 247 -5.03 21.84 -16.29
C ASP A 247 -6.05 22.84 -15.72
N ASN A 248 -5.58 23.83 -14.97
CA ASN A 248 -6.40 24.84 -14.28
C ASN A 248 -7.44 24.25 -13.29
N THR A 249 -7.18 23.07 -12.73
CA THR A 249 -8.01 22.42 -11.71
C THR A 249 -7.21 22.21 -10.42
N PRO A 250 -7.86 21.92 -9.27
CA PRO A 250 -7.15 21.56 -8.06
C PRO A 250 -6.36 20.22 -8.19
N HIS A 251 -6.63 19.42 -9.22
CA HIS A 251 -5.93 18.16 -9.50
C HIS A 251 -4.60 18.33 -10.24
N ASP A 252 -4.14 19.54 -10.56
CA ASP A 252 -2.89 19.75 -11.29
C ASP A 252 -1.66 19.67 -10.40
N PHE A 253 -1.09 18.46 -10.26
CA PHE A 253 0.18 18.19 -9.59
C PHE A 253 1.36 17.97 -10.56
N ARG A 254 1.27 18.44 -11.82
CA ARG A 254 2.40 18.38 -12.78
C ARG A 254 3.60 19.24 -12.35
N LYS A 255 3.40 20.14 -11.41
CA LYS A 255 4.46 20.79 -10.61
C LYS A 255 4.27 20.37 -9.16
N ALA A 256 5.38 20.16 -8.47
CA ALA A 256 5.33 19.83 -7.04
C ALA A 256 4.67 20.98 -6.26
N LEU A 257 3.61 20.65 -5.49
CA LEU A 257 2.83 21.59 -4.71
C LEU A 257 2.40 20.95 -3.39
N PRO A 258 2.26 21.72 -2.30
CA PRO A 258 1.68 21.23 -1.06
C PRO A 258 0.29 20.63 -1.30
N ILE A 259 0.05 19.42 -0.75
CA ILE A 259 -1.24 18.74 -0.88
C ILE A 259 -2.40 19.61 -0.38
N GLY A 260 -2.16 20.40 0.68
CA GLY A 260 -3.16 21.28 1.28
C GLY A 260 -3.51 22.51 0.47
N LEU A 261 -2.68 22.90 -0.50
CA LEU A 261 -2.79 24.22 -1.17
C LEU A 261 -4.16 24.44 -1.83
N ARG A 262 -4.68 23.42 -2.53
CA ARG A 262 -5.97 23.50 -3.25
C ARG A 262 -7.01 22.53 -2.67
N LEU A 263 -6.72 21.95 -1.51
CA LEU A 263 -7.61 20.98 -0.87
C LEU A 263 -9.01 21.53 -0.59
N PRO A 264 -9.23 22.80 -0.19
CA PRO A 264 -10.56 23.34 0.03
C PRO A 264 -11.48 23.24 -1.19
N GLU A 265 -10.93 23.29 -2.41
CA GLU A 265 -11.70 23.23 -3.66
C GLU A 265 -12.27 21.81 -3.90
N VAL A 266 -11.59 20.75 -3.43
CA VAL A 266 -12.04 19.35 -3.54
C VAL A 266 -12.71 18.84 -2.26
N ALA A 267 -12.50 19.49 -1.12
CA ALA A 267 -13.06 19.06 0.16
C ALA A 267 -14.58 19.27 0.27
N ALA A 268 -15.16 20.09 -0.59
CA ALA A 268 -16.61 20.32 -0.67
C ALA A 268 -17.36 19.24 -1.47
N THR A 269 -16.65 18.25 -2.01
CA THR A 269 -17.22 17.12 -2.76
C THR A 269 -17.43 15.89 -1.89
N ALA A 270 -18.07 14.85 -2.40
CA ALA A 270 -18.26 13.58 -1.71
C ALA A 270 -16.97 12.90 -1.27
N THR A 271 -15.85 13.20 -1.95
CA THR A 271 -14.50 12.68 -1.62
C THR A 271 -13.90 13.33 -0.37
N LEU A 272 -14.43 14.47 0.11
CA LEU A 272 -13.93 15.26 1.25
C LEU A 272 -12.45 15.68 1.12
N GLY A 273 -11.89 15.62 -0.09
CA GLY A 273 -10.50 15.88 -0.41
C GLY A 273 -10.06 15.12 -1.66
N TYR A 274 -8.77 14.89 -1.84
CA TYR A 274 -8.31 14.05 -2.94
C TYR A 274 -8.67 12.58 -2.65
N ASP A 275 -9.35 11.94 -3.57
CA ASP A 275 -9.62 10.51 -3.66
C ASP A 275 -9.93 10.18 -5.12
N HIS A 276 -8.90 10.37 -5.99
CA HIS A 276 -9.07 10.30 -7.44
C HIS A 276 -7.94 9.52 -8.08
N ASN A 277 -8.27 8.78 -9.14
CA ASN A 277 -7.29 8.12 -9.97
C ASN A 277 -6.74 9.08 -11.03
N TYR A 278 -5.43 9.23 -11.07
CA TYR A 278 -4.68 9.99 -12.06
C TYR A 278 -4.27 9.07 -13.21
N VAL A 279 -4.48 9.55 -14.45
CA VAL A 279 -4.13 8.85 -15.68
C VAL A 279 -2.65 9.11 -15.96
N LEU A 280 -1.82 8.13 -15.68
CA LEU A 280 -0.38 8.24 -15.83
C LEU A 280 0.03 8.28 -17.30
N ARG A 281 1.12 8.99 -17.60
CA ARG A 281 1.67 8.99 -18.95
C ARG A 281 1.95 7.57 -19.43
N GLN A 282 1.49 7.23 -20.62
CA GLN A 282 1.73 5.93 -21.26
C GLN A 282 3.22 5.68 -21.49
N GLY A 283 3.65 4.42 -21.36
CA GLY A 283 5.02 4.00 -21.56
C GLY A 283 5.20 2.51 -21.23
N THR A 284 6.32 1.93 -21.66
CA THR A 284 6.69 0.54 -21.36
C THR A 284 7.62 0.46 -20.16
N GLY A 285 7.46 -0.56 -19.32
CA GLY A 285 8.30 -0.83 -18.15
C GLY A 285 8.08 0.14 -16.98
N LEU A 286 9.01 0.11 -16.03
CA LEU A 286 9.01 1.01 -14.88
C LEU A 286 9.33 2.45 -15.33
N ARG A 287 8.44 3.38 -15.02
CA ARG A 287 8.61 4.81 -15.28
C ARG A 287 8.29 5.59 -14.02
N GLN A 288 9.06 6.63 -13.73
CA GLN A 288 8.80 7.50 -12.59
C GLN A 288 7.52 8.32 -12.86
N VAL A 289 6.58 8.22 -11.96
CA VAL A 289 5.22 8.78 -12.13
C VAL A 289 4.82 9.74 -11.03
N ALA A 290 5.44 9.65 -9.85
CA ALA A 290 5.12 10.54 -8.74
C ALA A 290 6.33 10.76 -7.83
N ARG A 291 6.28 11.87 -7.07
CA ARG A 291 7.19 12.18 -5.97
C ARG A 291 6.39 12.82 -4.84
N LEU A 292 6.66 12.38 -3.63
CA LEU A 292 6.21 12.98 -2.39
C LEU A 292 7.43 13.46 -1.60
N SER A 293 7.39 14.65 -1.03
CA SER A 293 8.48 15.14 -0.17
C SER A 293 7.94 15.96 0.99
N SER A 294 8.62 15.89 2.13
CA SER A 294 8.32 16.70 3.30
C SER A 294 9.37 17.79 3.48
N PRO A 295 8.98 19.07 3.45
CA PRO A 295 9.89 20.16 3.79
C PRO A 295 10.40 20.10 5.24
N ARG A 296 9.62 19.50 6.15
CA ARG A 296 9.94 19.42 7.58
C ARG A 296 11.04 18.38 7.87
N SER A 297 10.84 17.14 7.45
CA SER A 297 11.83 16.06 7.68
C SER A 297 12.96 16.01 6.66
N GLY A 298 12.74 16.63 5.49
CA GLY A 298 13.61 16.49 4.32
C GLY A 298 13.44 15.15 3.58
N ARG A 299 12.67 14.20 4.12
CA ARG A 299 12.41 12.93 3.45
C ARG A 299 11.65 13.11 2.16
N TRP A 300 11.98 12.28 1.20
CA TRP A 300 11.25 12.16 -0.05
C TRP A 300 11.13 10.70 -0.48
N LEU A 301 10.09 10.41 -1.23
CA LEU A 301 9.95 9.18 -2.00
C LEU A 301 9.61 9.50 -3.46
N THR A 302 10.09 8.68 -4.38
CA THR A 302 9.64 8.66 -5.77
C THR A 302 8.99 7.32 -6.06
N ILE A 303 7.99 7.32 -6.95
CA ILE A 303 7.28 6.12 -7.38
C ILE A 303 7.56 5.91 -8.85
N ALA A 304 8.03 4.71 -9.20
CA ALA A 304 8.07 4.21 -10.56
C ALA A 304 7.19 2.97 -10.68
N THR A 305 6.38 2.88 -11.75
CA THR A 305 5.43 1.78 -11.91
C THR A 305 5.19 1.41 -13.37
N THR A 306 4.72 0.18 -13.58
CA THR A 306 4.17 -0.31 -14.86
C THR A 306 2.67 -0.03 -14.99
N GLU A 307 1.99 0.34 -13.90
CA GLU A 307 0.55 0.58 -13.85
C GLU A 307 0.11 1.83 -14.64
N PRO A 308 -1.10 1.84 -15.22
CA PRO A 308 -1.61 2.97 -16.01
C PRO A 308 -2.17 4.11 -15.15
N GLY A 309 -2.45 3.88 -13.87
CA GLY A 309 -3.09 4.81 -12.96
C GLY A 309 -2.41 4.92 -11.62
N LEU A 310 -2.69 6.04 -10.94
CA LEU A 310 -2.28 6.31 -9.57
C LEU A 310 -3.46 6.91 -8.80
N GLN A 311 -3.98 6.19 -7.83
CA GLN A 311 -4.92 6.76 -6.87
C GLN A 311 -4.17 7.64 -5.89
N VAL A 312 -4.62 8.89 -5.76
CA VAL A 312 -4.16 9.84 -4.74
C VAL A 312 -5.29 10.03 -3.74
N TYR A 313 -5.08 9.55 -2.51
CA TYR A 313 -6.06 9.65 -1.43
C TYR A 313 -5.44 10.37 -0.22
N SER A 314 -6.00 11.51 0.16
CA SER A 314 -5.45 12.39 1.20
C SER A 314 -5.88 12.04 2.62
N GLY A 315 -6.24 10.78 2.91
CA GLY A 315 -6.59 10.31 4.26
C GLY A 315 -7.87 10.97 4.81
N ASN A 316 -8.84 11.24 3.95
CA ASN A 316 -10.03 12.04 4.25
C ASN A 316 -10.97 11.39 5.26
N PHE A 317 -10.97 10.03 5.31
CA PHE A 317 -11.83 9.25 6.19
C PHE A 317 -11.12 8.75 7.45
N LEU A 318 -9.84 9.11 7.68
CA LEU A 318 -9.20 8.91 8.96
C LEU A 318 -9.90 9.77 10.03
N HIS A 319 -10.18 9.19 11.20
CA HIS A 319 -11.02 9.80 12.21
C HIS A 319 -10.47 9.67 13.65
N GLY A 320 -9.17 9.48 13.78
CA GLY A 320 -8.52 9.41 15.10
C GLY A 320 -8.27 7.99 15.59
N GLN A 321 -8.14 7.02 14.69
CA GLN A 321 -7.78 5.63 15.05
C GLN A 321 -6.46 5.60 15.81
N ARG A 322 -6.39 4.72 16.82
CA ARG A 322 -5.15 4.45 17.56
C ARG A 322 -4.32 3.43 16.77
N GLY A 323 -3.15 3.84 16.37
CA GLY A 323 -2.19 3.03 15.61
C GLY A 323 -0.94 2.69 16.42
N LYS A 324 0.16 2.47 15.71
CA LYS A 324 1.47 2.05 16.27
C LYS A 324 1.93 2.95 17.42
N GLY A 325 2.42 2.30 18.50
CA GLY A 325 2.87 3.00 19.69
C GLY A 325 1.80 3.88 20.36
N GLY A 326 0.51 3.56 20.15
CA GLY A 326 -0.62 4.32 20.70
C GLY A 326 -0.82 5.70 20.07
N LYS A 327 -0.16 6.00 18.93
CA LYS A 327 -0.31 7.26 18.19
C LYS A 327 -1.71 7.37 17.60
N THR A 328 -2.21 8.59 17.46
CA THR A 328 -3.53 8.86 16.87
C THR A 328 -3.39 9.25 15.41
N TYR A 329 -4.19 8.63 14.54
CA TYR A 329 -4.25 8.91 13.11
C TYR A 329 -5.48 9.77 12.80
N ALA A 330 -5.30 11.09 12.90
CA ALA A 330 -6.35 12.06 12.60
C ALA A 330 -6.61 12.17 11.10
N GLN A 331 -7.72 12.79 10.71
CA GLN A 331 -8.01 13.10 9.32
C GLN A 331 -6.80 13.79 8.66
N ARG A 332 -6.42 13.33 7.46
CA ARG A 332 -5.30 13.87 6.67
C ARG A 332 -3.92 13.72 7.33
N SER A 333 -3.78 12.73 8.21
CA SER A 333 -2.46 12.40 8.80
C SER A 333 -1.60 11.51 7.91
N ALA A 334 -2.10 11.14 6.74
CA ALA A 334 -1.34 10.42 5.71
C ALA A 334 -1.94 10.62 4.32
N VAL A 335 -1.16 10.30 3.30
CA VAL A 335 -1.59 10.22 1.89
C VAL A 335 -1.32 8.82 1.36
N CYS A 336 -2.29 8.24 0.60
CA CYS A 336 -2.08 7.01 -0.16
C CYS A 336 -1.77 7.35 -1.61
N LEU A 337 -0.84 6.60 -2.18
CA LEU A 337 -0.37 6.71 -3.56
C LEU A 337 -0.36 5.28 -4.14
N GLU A 338 -1.53 4.87 -4.66
CA GLU A 338 -1.81 3.49 -5.03
C GLU A 338 -1.69 3.32 -6.54
N THR A 339 -0.68 2.61 -6.98
CA THR A 339 -0.48 2.30 -8.40
C THR A 339 -1.41 1.17 -8.80
N GLN A 340 -2.26 1.39 -9.82
CA GLN A 340 -3.36 0.49 -10.15
C GLN A 340 -3.87 0.71 -11.59
N HIS A 341 -4.70 -0.23 -12.09
CA HIS A 341 -5.63 0.07 -13.18
C HIS A 341 -6.76 0.98 -12.66
N PHE A 342 -7.47 1.63 -13.59
CA PHE A 342 -8.50 2.60 -13.19
C PHE A 342 -9.65 1.90 -12.44
N PRO A 343 -10.23 2.55 -11.42
CA PRO A 343 -11.40 2.00 -10.74
C PRO A 343 -12.56 1.77 -11.70
N ASP A 344 -13.37 0.73 -11.44
CA ASP A 344 -14.52 0.32 -12.25
C ASP A 344 -14.20 -0.02 -13.71
N SER A 345 -12.93 -0.27 -14.08
CA SER A 345 -12.51 -0.59 -15.47
C SER A 345 -13.34 -1.71 -16.10
N ILE A 346 -13.71 -2.73 -15.35
CA ILE A 346 -14.54 -3.85 -15.84
C ILE A 346 -15.89 -3.38 -16.43
N ASN A 347 -16.43 -2.23 -15.98
CA ASN A 347 -17.67 -1.63 -16.42
C ASN A 347 -17.45 -0.43 -17.37
N GLN A 348 -16.23 -0.05 -17.66
CA GLN A 348 -15.85 1.14 -18.42
C GLN A 348 -15.08 0.75 -19.70
N PRO A 349 -15.74 0.56 -20.85
CA PRO A 349 -15.10 0.04 -22.06
C PRO A 349 -13.94 0.88 -22.60
N THR A 350 -13.84 2.15 -22.19
CA THR A 350 -12.77 3.08 -22.58
C THR A 350 -11.56 3.07 -21.65
N PHE A 351 -11.65 2.39 -20.50
CA PHE A 351 -10.57 2.27 -19.54
C PHE A 351 -9.66 1.07 -19.87
N PRO A 352 -8.44 1.03 -19.34
CA PRO A 352 -7.55 -0.13 -19.51
C PRO A 352 -8.25 -1.42 -19.05
N ASP A 353 -8.11 -2.48 -19.85
CA ASP A 353 -8.69 -3.78 -19.54
C ASP A 353 -8.07 -4.38 -18.29
N THR A 354 -8.90 -5.00 -17.45
CA THR A 354 -8.50 -5.69 -16.22
C THR A 354 -8.78 -7.20 -16.27
N ILE A 355 -9.24 -7.72 -17.40
CA ILE A 355 -9.53 -9.16 -17.55
C ILE A 355 -8.24 -9.94 -17.73
N LEU A 356 -8.06 -10.94 -16.87
CA LEU A 356 -7.04 -11.97 -17.01
C LEU A 356 -7.67 -13.25 -17.57
N ALA A 357 -7.15 -13.79 -18.65
CA ALA A 357 -7.61 -15.03 -19.24
C ALA A 357 -6.70 -16.22 -18.90
N PRO A 358 -7.21 -17.48 -18.95
CA PRO A 358 -6.39 -18.67 -18.82
C PRO A 358 -5.22 -18.68 -19.81
N GLY A 359 -4.02 -18.99 -19.33
CA GLY A 359 -2.79 -18.98 -20.13
C GLY A 359 -2.09 -17.62 -20.18
N GLU A 360 -2.73 -16.54 -19.76
CA GLU A 360 -2.10 -15.24 -19.60
C GLU A 360 -1.47 -15.10 -18.20
N ARG A 361 -0.57 -14.13 -18.07
CA ARG A 361 0.06 -13.77 -16.81
C ARG A 361 -0.17 -12.30 -16.51
N TYR A 362 -0.86 -12.01 -15.42
CA TYR A 362 -0.87 -10.67 -14.85
C TYR A 362 0.48 -10.41 -14.21
N ARG A 363 1.09 -9.28 -14.48
CA ARG A 363 2.34 -8.87 -13.84
C ARG A 363 2.46 -7.37 -13.80
N THR A 364 2.60 -6.84 -12.58
CA THR A 364 2.85 -5.42 -12.36
C THR A 364 4.03 -5.22 -11.41
N GLU A 365 4.70 -4.08 -11.55
CA GLU A 365 5.81 -3.68 -10.70
C GLU A 365 5.62 -2.25 -10.25
N THR A 366 5.89 -2.00 -8.99
CA THR A 366 6.03 -0.66 -8.44
C THR A 366 7.28 -0.58 -7.58
N MET A 367 8.03 0.49 -7.74
CA MET A 367 9.25 0.77 -6.99
C MET A 367 9.13 2.13 -6.30
N TRP A 368 9.35 2.13 -4.99
CA TRP A 368 9.48 3.33 -4.16
C TRP A 368 10.95 3.53 -3.82
N THR A 369 11.54 4.63 -4.25
CA THR A 369 12.92 5.02 -3.93
C THR A 369 12.90 6.12 -2.88
N PHE A 370 13.73 6.00 -1.86
CA PHE A 370 13.73 6.88 -0.68
C PHE A 370 15.03 7.66 -0.54
N GLY A 371 14.93 8.83 0.09
CA GLY A 371 16.08 9.64 0.48
C GLY A 371 15.66 10.83 1.33
N ALA A 372 16.67 11.62 1.73
CA ALA A 372 16.49 12.88 2.45
C ALA A 372 17.43 13.96 1.91
N GLN A 373 17.01 15.25 2.00
CA GLN A 373 17.77 16.42 1.57
C GLN A 373 17.54 17.62 2.48
#